data_9c7aba45bd4ef4a7866511149feb9288
#
_entry.id   9c7aba45bd4ef4a7866511149feb9288
#
_cell.length_a   1.000
_cell.length_b   1.000
_cell.length_c   1.000
_cell.angle_alpha   90.00
_cell.angle_beta   90.00
_cell.angle_gamma   90.00
#
_symmetry.space_group_name_H-M   'P 1'
#
loop_
_entity.id
_entity.type
_entity.pdbx_description
1 polymer ?
#
loop_
_entity_poly.entity_id
_entity_poly.type
_entity_poly.pdbx_seq_one_letter_code
_entity_poly.pdbx_strand_id
1 'polypeptide(L)'
;MSFTFNDRMAVAAHRGDSYNYYENTISAFKSAIESGCDMIETDVRLTSDLVPVLMHDEKVDRTTNSKGRVQDMTFSTIRELNAGDTRNYEQIPTLVEIFELVKDTNLTLNIEIKEYYNEGNEQRCIDCIEKVISLVEKYDMSSRCLINSFDAWVLEYVYKKYGKKYALHGFCPYSIMGNVGLNPDEYLYCACIFDNENKELYDYLISKGIEPWIGASVTQKSKLKTCFEYGAKLITTNNPNDIINKLKEL
;
A
#
# COMPACT_ATOMS: atom_id res chain seq x y z
N MET A 1 16.89 0.59 6.93
CA MET A 1 16.26 1.59 6.07
C MET A 1 15.39 2.43 6.98
N SER A 2 15.39 3.75 6.87
CA SER A 2 14.57 4.64 7.71
C SER A 2 13.92 5.64 6.76
N PHE A 3 12.60 5.67 6.70
CA PHE A 3 11.86 6.72 6.03
C PHE A 3 11.77 7.89 7.00
N THR A 4 12.61 8.91 6.82
CA THR A 4 12.57 10.11 7.65
C THR A 4 11.47 11.04 7.14
N PHE A 5 10.32 10.96 7.78
CA PHE A 5 9.33 12.01 7.70
C PHE A 5 9.66 13.08 8.75
N ASN A 6 9.54 14.36 8.40
CA ASN A 6 9.75 15.50 9.31
C ASN A 6 8.98 15.30 10.66
N ASP A 7 9.17 16.18 11.65
CA ASP A 7 8.58 16.08 13.01
C ASP A 7 7.04 16.09 13.08
N ARG A 8 6.37 15.76 11.98
CA ARG A 8 4.92 15.60 11.85
C ARG A 8 4.55 14.16 11.47
N MET A 9 3.29 13.81 11.67
CA MET A 9 2.74 12.58 11.11
C MET A 9 2.76 12.64 9.57
N ALA A 10 3.33 11.64 8.93
CA ALA A 10 3.35 11.53 7.48
C ALA A 10 1.97 11.13 6.92
N VAL A 11 1.71 11.45 5.67
CA VAL A 11 0.45 11.15 4.98
C VAL A 11 0.69 10.26 3.77
N ALA A 12 0.07 9.07 3.78
CA ALA A 12 0.01 8.16 2.64
C ALA A 12 -1.37 8.27 1.95
N ALA A 13 -1.38 8.53 0.66
CA ALA A 13 -2.59 8.55 -0.16
C ALA A 13 -2.99 7.11 -0.52
N HIS A 14 -4.10 6.62 0.06
CA HIS A 14 -4.63 5.27 -0.10
C HIS A 14 -5.21 5.07 -1.49
N ARG A 15 -4.52 4.29 -2.32
CA ARG A 15 -4.84 4.11 -3.75
C ARG A 15 -4.84 5.43 -4.53
N GLY A 16 -3.97 6.36 -4.14
CA GLY A 16 -4.00 7.74 -4.56
C GLY A 16 -5.02 8.61 -3.82
N ASP A 17 -5.43 9.74 -4.39
CA ASP A 17 -6.54 10.56 -3.90
C ASP A 17 -7.88 9.90 -4.28
N SER A 18 -8.16 8.77 -3.67
CA SER A 18 -9.32 7.93 -3.99
C SER A 18 -10.66 8.49 -3.51
N TYR A 19 -10.64 9.61 -2.78
CA TYR A 19 -11.85 10.35 -2.42
C TYR A 19 -12.39 11.19 -3.58
N ASN A 20 -11.50 11.81 -4.36
CA ASN A 20 -11.85 12.70 -5.45
C ASN A 20 -11.73 12.04 -6.84
N TYR A 21 -10.98 10.96 -6.95
CA TYR A 21 -10.69 10.23 -8.19
C TYR A 21 -10.95 8.73 -8.03
N TYR A 22 -10.95 8.00 -9.15
CA TYR A 22 -11.08 6.55 -9.11
C TYR A 22 -9.81 5.91 -8.53
N GLU A 23 -9.98 5.02 -7.56
CA GLU A 23 -8.87 4.36 -6.87
C GLU A 23 -7.90 3.65 -7.83
N ASN A 24 -6.60 3.65 -7.50
CA ASN A 24 -5.55 3.00 -8.27
C ASN A 24 -5.45 3.45 -9.74
N THR A 25 -5.83 4.69 -10.06
CA THR A 25 -5.69 5.29 -11.40
C THR A 25 -4.58 6.34 -11.45
N ILE A 26 -4.11 6.63 -12.66
CA ILE A 26 -3.08 7.67 -12.87
C ILE A 26 -3.59 9.04 -12.41
N SER A 27 -4.87 9.35 -12.60
CA SER A 27 -5.46 10.62 -12.15
C SER A 27 -5.46 10.73 -10.62
N ALA A 28 -5.81 9.65 -9.90
CA ALA A 28 -5.74 9.60 -8.44
C ALA A 28 -4.31 9.80 -7.92
N PHE A 29 -3.31 9.20 -8.58
CA PHE A 29 -1.92 9.35 -8.20
C PHE A 29 -1.39 10.75 -8.48
N LYS A 30 -1.73 11.37 -9.60
CA LYS A 30 -1.37 12.77 -9.91
C LYS A 30 -1.95 13.73 -8.87
N SER A 31 -3.22 13.57 -8.52
CA SER A 31 -3.85 14.38 -7.47
C SER A 31 -3.17 14.18 -6.10
N ALA A 32 -2.80 12.95 -5.77
CA ALA A 32 -2.03 12.66 -4.56
C ALA A 32 -0.66 13.37 -4.55
N ILE A 33 0.08 13.36 -5.68
CA ILE A 33 1.34 14.10 -5.84
C ILE A 33 1.11 15.61 -5.62
N GLU A 34 0.10 16.17 -6.26
CA GLU A 34 -0.25 17.59 -6.15
C GLU A 34 -0.66 18.00 -4.73
N SER A 35 -1.25 17.08 -3.95
CA SER A 35 -1.60 17.33 -2.54
C SER A 35 -0.38 17.55 -1.65
N GLY A 36 0.80 17.10 -2.07
CA GLY A 36 2.02 17.11 -1.27
C GLY A 36 2.04 16.02 -0.18
N CYS A 37 1.39 14.87 -0.40
CA CYS A 37 1.51 13.72 0.49
C CYS A 37 2.94 13.17 0.48
N ASP A 38 3.29 12.39 1.51
CA ASP A 38 4.64 11.83 1.67
C ASP A 38 4.79 10.47 0.98
N MET A 39 3.66 9.78 0.80
CA MET A 39 3.62 8.42 0.28
C MET A 39 2.35 8.20 -0.53
N ILE A 40 2.43 7.32 -1.52
CA ILE A 40 1.26 6.76 -2.19
C ILE A 40 1.21 5.27 -1.84
N GLU A 41 0.06 4.82 -1.40
CA GLU A 41 -0.22 3.40 -1.25
C GLU A 41 -0.98 2.91 -2.49
N THR A 42 -0.69 1.68 -2.93
CA THR A 42 -1.31 1.06 -4.10
C THR A 42 -1.31 -0.47 -4.01
N ASP A 43 -2.28 -1.09 -4.64
CA ASP A 43 -2.51 -2.52 -4.62
C ASP A 43 -2.03 -3.19 -5.90
N VAL A 44 -1.31 -4.30 -5.81
CA VAL A 44 -0.79 -5.04 -6.97
C VAL A 44 -1.41 -6.43 -7.07
N ARG A 45 -1.89 -6.76 -8.28
CA ARG A 45 -2.29 -8.09 -8.71
C ARG A 45 -1.61 -8.48 -10.01
N LEU A 46 -1.55 -9.78 -10.30
CA LEU A 46 -1.07 -10.28 -11.58
C LEU A 46 -2.21 -10.56 -12.55
N THR A 47 -2.00 -10.23 -13.81
CA THR A 47 -2.81 -10.74 -14.93
C THR A 47 -2.52 -12.23 -15.20
N SER A 48 -3.23 -12.88 -16.14
CA SER A 48 -2.97 -14.27 -16.53
C SER A 48 -1.60 -14.46 -17.18
N ASP A 49 -1.09 -13.42 -17.85
CA ASP A 49 0.24 -13.35 -18.48
C ASP A 49 1.30 -12.70 -17.57
N LEU A 50 1.03 -12.67 -16.26
CA LEU A 50 1.95 -12.27 -15.19
C LEU A 50 2.46 -10.81 -15.30
N VAL A 51 1.62 -9.89 -15.73
CA VAL A 51 1.90 -8.45 -15.68
C VAL A 51 1.35 -7.87 -14.38
N PRO A 52 2.17 -7.17 -13.55
CA PRO A 52 1.70 -6.48 -12.36
C PRO A 52 0.83 -5.27 -12.71
N VAL A 53 -0.46 -5.32 -12.37
CA VAL A 53 -1.44 -4.24 -12.57
C VAL A 53 -1.95 -3.72 -11.23
N LEU A 54 -2.39 -2.46 -11.21
CA LEU A 54 -2.83 -1.80 -9.97
C LEU A 54 -4.34 -2.00 -9.78
N MET A 55 -4.70 -2.93 -8.90
CA MET A 55 -6.08 -3.30 -8.63
C MET A 55 -6.22 -3.88 -7.21
N HIS A 56 -7.18 -3.35 -6.45
CA HIS A 56 -7.45 -3.86 -5.11
C HIS A 56 -8.16 -5.21 -5.12
N ASP A 57 -9.33 -5.27 -5.77
CA ASP A 57 -10.18 -6.45 -5.74
C ASP A 57 -9.62 -7.57 -6.63
N GLU A 58 -9.96 -8.80 -6.30
CA GLU A 58 -9.69 -9.97 -7.12
C GLU A 58 -10.43 -9.89 -8.47
N LYS A 59 -11.62 -9.24 -8.47
CA LYS A 59 -12.48 -9.05 -9.64
C LYS A 59 -12.48 -7.60 -10.08
N VAL A 60 -12.59 -7.38 -11.38
CA VAL A 60 -12.71 -6.04 -11.97
C VAL A 60 -14.11 -5.41 -11.78
N ASP A 61 -15.06 -6.15 -11.23
CA ASP A 61 -16.50 -5.87 -11.24
C ASP A 61 -16.88 -4.53 -10.58
N ARG A 62 -16.22 -4.16 -9.46
CA ARG A 62 -16.57 -2.98 -8.68
C ARG A 62 -16.04 -1.68 -9.28
N THR A 63 -14.86 -1.73 -9.86
CA THR A 63 -14.10 -0.54 -10.26
C THR A 63 -13.97 -0.38 -11.77
N THR A 64 -14.59 -1.27 -12.57
CA THR A 64 -14.55 -1.17 -14.03
C THR A 64 -15.91 -1.40 -14.67
N ASN A 65 -15.98 -1.15 -15.97
CA ASN A 65 -17.16 -1.43 -16.79
C ASN A 65 -17.29 -2.92 -17.22
N SER A 66 -16.55 -3.84 -16.60
CA SER A 66 -16.50 -5.26 -16.97
C SER A 66 -16.69 -6.18 -15.76
N LYS A 67 -16.60 -7.49 -15.97
CA LYS A 67 -16.72 -8.52 -14.93
C LYS A 67 -15.68 -9.61 -15.14
N GLY A 68 -15.25 -10.23 -14.05
CA GLY A 68 -14.33 -11.36 -14.05
C GLY A 68 -13.13 -11.14 -13.14
N ARG A 69 -12.26 -12.15 -13.06
CA ARG A 69 -11.08 -12.12 -12.17
C ARG A 69 -9.87 -11.61 -12.93
N VAL A 70 -9.08 -10.74 -12.30
CA VAL A 70 -7.83 -10.21 -12.86
C VAL A 70 -6.90 -11.33 -13.33
N GLN A 71 -6.78 -12.39 -12.54
CA GLN A 71 -5.91 -13.53 -12.85
C GLN A 71 -6.33 -14.34 -14.09
N ASP A 72 -7.56 -14.20 -14.56
CA ASP A 72 -8.09 -14.91 -15.72
C ASP A 72 -8.02 -14.07 -17.01
N MET A 73 -7.57 -12.81 -16.90
CA MET A 73 -7.48 -11.85 -18.02
C MET A 73 -6.02 -11.57 -18.37
N THR A 74 -5.72 -11.48 -19.67
CA THR A 74 -4.42 -10.99 -20.13
C THR A 74 -4.29 -9.48 -19.89
N PHE A 75 -3.06 -8.98 -19.86
CA PHE A 75 -2.82 -7.54 -19.76
C PHE A 75 -3.50 -6.75 -20.88
N SER A 76 -3.46 -7.26 -22.12
CA SER A 76 -4.16 -6.61 -23.23
C SER A 76 -5.65 -6.46 -22.99
N THR A 77 -6.30 -7.47 -22.42
CA THR A 77 -7.73 -7.40 -22.03
C THR A 77 -7.95 -6.38 -20.91
N ILE A 78 -7.13 -6.40 -19.86
CA ILE A 78 -7.21 -5.46 -18.72
C ILE A 78 -7.09 -4.00 -19.19
N ARG A 79 -6.23 -3.72 -20.17
CA ARG A 79 -6.01 -2.35 -20.71
C ARG A 79 -7.17 -1.78 -21.51
N GLU A 80 -8.09 -2.61 -21.97
CA GLU A 80 -9.32 -2.18 -22.65
C GLU A 80 -10.43 -1.79 -21.68
N LEU A 81 -10.28 -2.14 -20.38
CA LEU A 81 -11.28 -1.84 -19.37
C LEU A 81 -11.25 -0.36 -18.98
N ASN A 82 -12.43 0.17 -18.67
CA ASN A 82 -12.57 1.51 -18.13
C ASN A 82 -12.72 1.44 -16.60
N ALA A 83 -11.70 1.88 -15.86
CA ALA A 83 -11.70 2.02 -14.41
C ALA A 83 -12.26 3.38 -13.93
N GLY A 84 -12.76 4.20 -14.86
CA GLY A 84 -13.45 5.46 -14.61
C GLY A 84 -14.95 5.36 -14.82
N ASP A 85 -15.55 6.42 -15.33
CA ASP A 85 -16.95 6.47 -15.73
C ASP A 85 -17.12 6.77 -17.23
N THR A 86 -18.36 7.03 -17.66
CA THR A 86 -18.68 7.32 -19.07
C THR A 86 -18.13 8.68 -19.55
N ARG A 87 -17.77 9.59 -18.63
CA ARG A 87 -17.24 10.92 -18.95
C ARG A 87 -15.73 10.98 -18.81
N ASN A 88 -15.19 10.19 -17.90
CA ASN A 88 -13.76 10.16 -17.55
C ASN A 88 -13.24 8.73 -17.73
N TYR A 89 -12.66 8.45 -18.88
CA TYR A 89 -12.04 7.16 -19.15
C TYR A 89 -10.71 7.05 -18.41
N GLU A 90 -10.56 5.98 -17.62
CA GLU A 90 -9.32 5.64 -16.91
C GLU A 90 -8.91 4.21 -17.24
N GLN A 91 -7.66 4.02 -17.60
CA GLN A 91 -7.11 2.66 -17.73
C GLN A 91 -6.64 2.14 -16.38
N ILE A 92 -6.66 0.81 -16.20
CA ILE A 92 -5.99 0.16 -15.07
C ILE A 92 -4.47 0.28 -15.30
N PRO A 93 -3.72 0.97 -14.41
CA PRO A 93 -2.29 1.15 -14.59
C PRO A 93 -1.50 -0.12 -14.27
N THR A 94 -0.28 -0.18 -14.76
CA THR A 94 0.74 -1.14 -14.32
C THR A 94 1.59 -0.56 -13.20
N LEU A 95 2.31 -1.41 -12.46
CA LEU A 95 3.30 -0.97 -11.47
C LEU A 95 4.45 -0.15 -12.12
N VAL A 96 4.75 -0.40 -13.39
CA VAL A 96 5.73 0.39 -14.15
C VAL A 96 5.27 1.83 -14.33
N GLU A 97 3.99 2.05 -14.65
CA GLU A 97 3.46 3.39 -14.89
C GLU A 97 3.49 4.28 -13.64
N ILE A 98 3.25 3.73 -12.45
CA ILE A 98 3.39 4.52 -11.22
C ILE A 98 4.87 4.81 -10.90
N PHE A 99 5.81 3.88 -11.17
CA PHE A 99 7.24 4.15 -11.01
C PHE A 99 7.69 5.29 -11.93
N GLU A 100 7.29 5.28 -13.20
CA GLU A 100 7.57 6.37 -14.15
C GLU A 100 6.96 7.70 -13.68
N LEU A 101 5.77 7.67 -13.06
CA LEU A 101 5.10 8.86 -12.57
C LEU A 101 5.83 9.49 -11.37
N VAL A 102 6.40 8.68 -10.46
CA VAL A 102 7.02 9.17 -9.21
C VAL A 102 8.54 9.27 -9.26
N LYS A 103 9.19 8.84 -10.35
CA LYS A 103 10.67 8.78 -10.43
C LYS A 103 11.37 10.10 -10.12
N ASP A 104 10.81 11.21 -10.57
CA ASP A 104 11.36 12.55 -10.41
C ASP A 104 10.81 13.29 -9.16
N THR A 105 10.14 12.56 -8.26
CA THR A 105 9.62 13.07 -6.98
C THR A 105 10.40 12.49 -5.80
N ASN A 106 10.14 12.99 -4.59
CA ASN A 106 10.63 12.39 -3.35
C ASN A 106 9.63 11.43 -2.69
N LEU A 107 8.54 11.10 -3.39
CA LEU A 107 7.48 10.25 -2.84
C LEU A 107 7.96 8.81 -2.60
N THR A 108 7.48 8.25 -1.52
CA THR A 108 7.61 6.83 -1.19
C THR A 108 6.39 6.07 -1.71
N LEU A 109 6.56 4.82 -2.09
CA LEU A 109 5.46 3.92 -2.45
C LEU A 109 5.29 2.83 -1.38
N ASN A 110 4.06 2.59 -0.98
CA ASN A 110 3.64 1.45 -0.17
C ASN A 110 2.90 0.49 -1.10
N ILE A 111 3.56 -0.61 -1.49
CA ILE A 111 3.07 -1.54 -2.51
C ILE A 111 2.45 -2.74 -1.82
N GLU A 112 1.11 -2.82 -1.80
CA GLU A 112 0.41 -3.95 -1.22
C GLU A 112 0.27 -5.09 -2.23
N ILE A 113 0.86 -6.24 -1.91
CA ILE A 113 0.73 -7.47 -2.70
C ILE A 113 -0.58 -8.17 -2.32
N LYS A 114 -1.51 -8.25 -3.29
CA LYS A 114 -2.85 -8.83 -3.13
C LYS A 114 -2.95 -10.30 -3.59
N GLU A 115 -1.88 -10.89 -4.05
CA GLU A 115 -1.81 -12.34 -4.34
C GLU A 115 -1.49 -13.07 -3.03
N TYR A 116 -2.55 -13.44 -2.27
CA TYR A 116 -2.42 -14.11 -0.98
C TYR A 116 -2.20 -15.61 -1.15
N TYR A 117 -1.39 -16.16 -0.26
CA TYR A 117 -1.09 -17.59 -0.27
C TYR A 117 -2.32 -18.45 0.09
N ASN A 118 -2.52 -19.48 -0.70
CA ASN A 118 -3.39 -20.61 -0.35
C ASN A 118 -2.85 -21.89 -1.00
N GLU A 119 -3.34 -23.05 -0.56
CA GLU A 119 -2.98 -24.31 -1.19
C GLU A 119 -3.35 -24.30 -2.68
N GLY A 120 -2.35 -24.50 -3.54
CA GLY A 120 -2.48 -24.55 -5.00
C GLY A 120 -2.16 -23.23 -5.74
N ASN A 121 -1.92 -22.12 -5.05
CA ASN A 121 -1.51 -20.86 -5.71
C ASN A 121 -0.10 -20.37 -5.32
N GLU A 122 0.67 -21.16 -4.57
CA GLU A 122 1.99 -20.74 -4.05
C GLU A 122 2.90 -20.13 -5.13
N GLN A 123 3.00 -20.80 -6.29
CA GLN A 123 3.85 -20.29 -7.38
C GLN A 123 3.40 -18.91 -7.86
N ARG A 124 2.09 -18.66 -7.95
CA ARG A 124 1.56 -17.36 -8.34
C ARG A 124 1.89 -16.25 -7.33
N CYS A 125 1.82 -16.58 -6.03
CA CYS A 125 2.26 -15.64 -4.98
C CYS A 125 3.74 -15.31 -5.13
N ILE A 126 4.60 -16.33 -5.32
CA ILE A 126 6.03 -16.17 -5.57
C ILE A 126 6.25 -15.32 -6.82
N ASP A 127 5.58 -15.62 -7.92
CA ASP A 127 5.72 -14.87 -9.18
C ASP A 127 5.35 -13.38 -8.99
N CYS A 128 4.30 -13.09 -8.21
CA CYS A 128 3.91 -11.72 -7.90
C CYS A 128 5.00 -10.99 -7.08
N ILE A 129 5.46 -11.60 -6.00
CA ILE A 129 6.52 -11.04 -5.15
C ILE A 129 7.77 -10.77 -5.98
N GLU A 130 8.23 -11.75 -6.76
CA GLU A 130 9.46 -11.63 -7.55
C GLU A 130 9.33 -10.58 -8.66
N LYS A 131 8.18 -10.47 -9.31
CA LYS A 131 7.91 -9.43 -10.31
C LYS A 131 7.94 -8.04 -9.68
N VAL A 132 7.29 -7.85 -8.53
CA VAL A 132 7.30 -6.57 -7.79
C VAL A 132 8.73 -6.22 -7.39
N ILE A 133 9.46 -7.13 -6.75
CA ILE A 133 10.84 -6.90 -6.31
C ILE A 133 11.77 -6.58 -7.50
N SER A 134 11.67 -7.35 -8.58
CA SER A 134 12.45 -7.12 -9.80
C SER A 134 12.22 -5.73 -10.40
N LEU A 135 10.97 -5.26 -10.38
CA LEU A 135 10.63 -3.91 -10.85
C LEU A 135 11.14 -2.84 -9.89
N VAL A 136 11.00 -3.03 -8.57
CA VAL A 136 11.55 -2.12 -7.55
C VAL A 136 13.07 -1.95 -7.73
N GLU A 137 13.79 -3.04 -8.00
CA GLU A 137 15.24 -2.99 -8.27
C GLU A 137 15.57 -2.32 -9.61
N LYS A 138 14.86 -2.69 -10.68
CA LYS A 138 15.07 -2.15 -12.03
C LYS A 138 14.89 -0.63 -12.08
N TYR A 139 13.96 -0.10 -11.29
CA TYR A 139 13.67 1.34 -11.24
C TYR A 139 14.43 2.07 -10.13
N ASP A 140 15.36 1.39 -9.44
CA ASP A 140 16.13 1.93 -8.31
C ASP A 140 15.24 2.50 -7.18
N MET A 141 14.10 1.85 -6.97
CA MET A 141 13.09 2.28 -5.98
C MET A 141 13.26 1.61 -4.62
N SER A 142 14.27 0.76 -4.41
CA SER A 142 14.44 -0.04 -3.19
C SER A 142 14.48 0.79 -1.90
N SER A 143 15.02 2.01 -1.95
CA SER A 143 15.06 2.93 -0.80
C SER A 143 13.77 3.73 -0.61
N ARG A 144 12.84 3.67 -1.56
CA ARG A 144 11.61 4.46 -1.63
C ARG A 144 10.34 3.60 -1.70
N CYS A 145 10.46 2.28 -1.55
CA CYS A 145 9.33 1.36 -1.56
C CYS A 145 9.25 0.55 -0.27
N LEU A 146 8.04 0.37 0.23
CA LEU A 146 7.71 -0.65 1.21
C LEU A 146 6.91 -1.75 0.53
N ILE A 147 7.09 -2.98 0.99
CA ILE A 147 6.26 -4.12 0.60
C ILE A 147 5.24 -4.36 1.70
N ASN A 148 3.99 -4.35 1.33
CA ASN A 148 2.84 -4.50 2.19
C ASN A 148 2.04 -5.75 1.83
N SER A 149 1.47 -6.42 2.81
CA SER A 149 0.47 -7.46 2.59
C SER A 149 -0.33 -7.76 3.86
N PHE A 150 -1.62 -8.06 3.69
CA PHE A 150 -2.45 -8.68 4.74
C PHE A 150 -2.16 -10.17 4.92
N ASP A 151 -1.25 -10.73 4.14
CA ASP A 151 -0.83 -12.13 4.26
C ASP A 151 0.60 -12.21 4.82
N ALA A 152 0.72 -12.71 6.03
CA ALA A 152 2.01 -12.91 6.69
C ALA A 152 2.97 -13.77 5.87
N TRP A 153 2.45 -14.78 5.16
CA TRP A 153 3.27 -15.65 4.30
C TRP A 153 4.04 -14.85 3.24
N VAL A 154 3.39 -13.86 2.62
CA VAL A 154 4.01 -12.97 1.62
C VAL A 154 5.17 -12.20 2.23
N LEU A 155 4.95 -11.56 3.39
CA LEU A 155 5.97 -10.77 4.09
C LEU A 155 7.14 -11.64 4.58
N GLU A 156 6.82 -12.83 5.12
CA GLU A 156 7.80 -13.81 5.55
C GLU A 156 8.65 -14.35 4.39
N TYR A 157 8.05 -14.57 3.22
CA TYR A 157 8.79 -14.97 2.02
C TYR A 157 9.83 -13.90 1.65
N VAL A 158 9.42 -12.62 1.61
CA VAL A 158 10.34 -11.51 1.33
C VAL A 158 11.46 -11.46 2.36
N TYR A 159 11.12 -11.56 3.65
CA TYR A 159 12.10 -11.55 4.73
C TYR A 159 13.08 -12.73 4.66
N LYS A 160 12.59 -13.96 4.46
CA LYS A 160 13.42 -15.17 4.35
C LYS A 160 14.39 -15.09 3.18
N LYS A 161 13.97 -14.52 2.04
CA LYS A 161 14.79 -14.47 0.83
C LYS A 161 15.74 -13.27 0.78
N TYR A 162 15.29 -12.11 1.26
CA TYR A 162 16.01 -10.84 1.10
C TYR A 162 16.48 -10.21 2.42
N GLY A 163 16.15 -10.83 3.56
CA GLY A 163 16.45 -10.26 4.87
C GLY A 163 15.77 -8.91 5.09
N LYS A 164 16.50 -7.96 5.67
CA LYS A 164 16.02 -6.59 5.92
C LYS A 164 16.32 -5.62 4.77
N LYS A 165 16.51 -6.11 3.55
CA LYS A 165 16.78 -5.26 2.38
C LYS A 165 15.57 -4.36 2.05
N TYR A 166 14.36 -4.86 2.23
CA TYR A 166 13.11 -4.13 2.00
C TYR A 166 12.40 -3.84 3.33
N ALA A 167 11.82 -2.67 3.46
CA ALA A 167 10.91 -2.36 4.55
C ALA A 167 9.59 -3.10 4.35
N LEU A 168 9.13 -3.80 5.40
CA LEU A 168 7.91 -4.59 5.37
C LEU A 168 6.83 -3.94 6.23
N HIS A 169 5.67 -3.73 5.64
CA HIS A 169 4.50 -3.17 6.30
C HIS A 169 3.48 -4.27 6.58
N GLY A 170 3.14 -4.46 7.83
CA GLY A 170 2.13 -5.41 8.30
C GLY A 170 0.99 -4.72 9.06
N PHE A 171 0.21 -5.52 9.78
CA PHE A 171 -1.00 -5.06 10.48
C PHE A 171 -1.03 -5.55 11.93
N CYS A 172 -1.57 -4.73 12.83
CA CYS A 172 -1.67 -5.04 14.25
C CYS A 172 -3.15 -4.94 14.70
N PRO A 173 -3.70 -5.97 15.39
CA PRO A 173 -3.02 -7.17 15.89
C PRO A 173 -2.58 -8.12 14.76
N TYR A 174 -1.48 -8.85 14.98
CA TYR A 174 -0.85 -9.69 13.94
C TYR A 174 -1.76 -10.81 13.39
N SER A 175 -2.78 -11.21 14.16
CA SER A 175 -3.79 -12.19 13.70
C SER A 175 -4.56 -11.73 12.44
N ILE A 176 -4.54 -10.43 12.12
CA ILE A 176 -5.16 -9.90 10.90
C ILE A 176 -4.44 -10.39 9.64
N MET A 177 -3.13 -10.68 9.75
CA MET A 177 -2.32 -11.15 8.63
C MET A 177 -2.45 -12.66 8.36
N GLY A 178 -3.44 -13.33 8.96
CA GLY A 178 -3.68 -14.76 8.74
C GLY A 178 -2.66 -15.66 9.43
N ASN A 179 -2.17 -16.68 8.72
CA ASN A 179 -1.24 -17.67 9.26
C ASN A 179 0.18 -17.08 9.41
N VAL A 180 0.46 -16.58 10.61
CA VAL A 180 1.77 -16.06 10.99
C VAL A 180 2.70 -17.23 11.33
N GLY A 181 3.74 -17.47 10.54
CA GLY A 181 4.71 -18.53 10.76
C GLY A 181 5.97 -18.09 11.51
N LEU A 182 6.40 -16.84 11.31
CA LEU A 182 7.50 -16.19 12.04
C LEU A 182 6.95 -15.12 12.99
N ASN A 183 7.77 -14.75 13.98
CA ASN A 183 7.41 -13.61 14.82
C ASN A 183 7.50 -12.30 14.02
N PRO A 184 6.38 -11.56 13.82
CA PRO A 184 6.38 -10.30 13.05
C PRO A 184 7.31 -9.22 13.63
N ASP A 185 7.61 -9.25 14.93
CA ASP A 185 8.56 -8.34 15.57
C ASP A 185 9.98 -8.42 14.96
N GLU A 186 10.32 -9.53 14.32
CA GLU A 186 11.66 -9.74 13.75
C GLU A 186 11.82 -9.08 12.38
N TYR A 187 10.72 -8.92 11.62
CA TYR A 187 10.80 -8.54 10.22
C TYR A 187 10.00 -7.28 9.84
N LEU A 188 9.01 -6.88 10.61
CA LEU A 188 8.24 -5.68 10.27
C LEU A 188 9.04 -4.40 10.51
N TYR A 189 8.96 -3.48 9.56
CA TYR A 189 9.39 -2.09 9.70
C TYR A 189 8.29 -1.25 10.36
N CYS A 190 7.06 -1.41 9.92
CA CYS A 190 5.88 -0.71 10.43
C CYS A 190 4.67 -1.62 10.46
N ALA A 191 3.68 -1.26 11.27
CA ALA A 191 2.41 -1.96 11.33
C ALA A 191 1.24 -0.98 11.44
N CYS A 192 0.21 -1.16 10.59
CA CYS A 192 -1.03 -0.41 10.70
C CYS A 192 -1.88 -0.94 11.86
N ILE A 193 -2.20 -0.07 12.82
CA ILE A 193 -3.04 -0.38 13.98
C ILE A 193 -4.51 -0.20 13.61
N PHE A 194 -5.32 -1.24 13.81
CA PHE A 194 -6.78 -1.18 13.57
C PHE A 194 -7.55 -0.64 14.77
N ASP A 195 -7.14 -0.99 15.99
CA ASP A 195 -7.70 -0.41 17.22
C ASP A 195 -6.93 0.86 17.60
N ASN A 196 -7.25 1.95 16.90
CA ASN A 196 -6.54 3.22 17.02
C ASN A 196 -6.67 3.91 18.40
N GLU A 197 -7.57 3.48 19.26
CA GLU A 197 -7.76 4.03 20.59
C GLU A 197 -6.97 3.26 21.66
N ASN A 198 -6.42 2.12 21.33
CA ASN A 198 -5.66 1.26 22.24
C ASN A 198 -4.17 1.65 22.27
N LYS A 199 -3.82 2.53 23.24
CA LYS A 199 -2.45 3.01 23.41
C LYS A 199 -1.43 1.89 23.64
N GLU A 200 -1.82 0.77 24.25
CA GLU A 200 -0.92 -0.34 24.54
C GLU A 200 -0.33 -0.96 23.25
N LEU A 201 -1.09 -0.94 22.13
CA LEU A 201 -0.59 -1.41 20.85
C LEU A 201 0.51 -0.50 20.29
N TYR A 202 0.39 0.82 20.45
CA TYR A 202 1.44 1.76 20.06
C TYR A 202 2.69 1.55 20.89
N ASP A 203 2.55 1.50 22.21
CA ASP A 203 3.67 1.28 23.13
C ASP A 203 4.37 -0.05 22.85
N TYR A 204 3.60 -1.10 22.54
CA TYR A 204 4.13 -2.40 22.14
C TYR A 204 4.98 -2.30 20.88
N LEU A 205 4.44 -1.77 19.78
CA LEU A 205 5.16 -1.66 18.51
C LEU A 205 6.43 -0.81 18.66
N ILE A 206 6.32 0.35 19.36
CA ILE A 206 7.47 1.23 19.63
C ILE A 206 8.55 0.48 20.42
N SER A 207 8.18 -0.33 21.41
CA SER A 207 9.12 -1.13 22.21
C SER A 207 9.89 -2.17 21.38
N LYS A 208 9.32 -2.58 20.24
CA LYS A 208 9.93 -3.51 19.28
C LYS A 208 10.71 -2.80 18.16
N GLY A 209 10.71 -1.46 18.15
CA GLY A 209 11.31 -0.67 17.07
C GLY A 209 10.50 -0.70 15.77
N ILE A 210 9.21 -1.03 15.86
CA ILE A 210 8.27 -1.04 14.74
C ILE A 210 7.48 0.27 14.75
N GLU A 211 7.40 0.95 13.61
CA GLU A 211 6.64 2.19 13.51
C GLU A 211 5.13 1.93 13.55
N PRO A 212 4.38 2.53 14.49
CA PRO A 212 2.92 2.45 14.47
C PRO A 212 2.35 3.38 13.39
N TRP A 213 1.57 2.81 12.49
CA TRP A 213 0.84 3.52 11.45
C TRP A 213 -0.66 3.40 11.70
N ILE A 214 -1.47 4.29 11.10
CA ILE A 214 -2.93 4.28 11.23
C ILE A 214 -3.61 4.29 9.86
N GLY A 215 -4.79 3.68 9.79
CA GLY A 215 -5.50 3.46 8.54
C GLY A 215 -6.50 4.59 8.19
N ALA A 216 -7.11 4.45 7.01
CA ALA A 216 -7.98 5.45 6.39
C ALA A 216 -9.31 5.73 7.13
N SER A 217 -9.65 4.98 8.16
CA SER A 217 -10.83 5.20 9.01
C SER A 217 -10.67 6.38 9.97
N VAL A 218 -9.43 6.83 10.24
CA VAL A 218 -9.14 7.94 11.16
C VAL A 218 -9.20 9.26 10.38
N THR A 219 -10.35 9.93 10.41
CA THR A 219 -10.59 11.18 9.67
C THR A 219 -10.86 12.39 10.55
N GLN A 220 -11.18 12.17 11.83
CA GLN A 220 -11.52 13.26 12.77
C GLN A 220 -10.24 13.86 13.37
N LYS A 221 -10.16 15.20 13.42
CA LYS A 221 -8.99 15.93 13.94
C LYS A 221 -8.63 15.53 15.38
N SER A 222 -9.62 15.33 16.26
CA SER A 222 -9.38 14.86 17.63
C SER A 222 -8.73 13.49 17.68
N LYS A 223 -9.19 12.54 16.84
CA LYS A 223 -8.58 11.20 16.76
C LYS A 223 -7.18 11.24 16.16
N LEU A 224 -6.95 12.06 15.13
CA LEU A 224 -5.61 12.28 14.56
C LEU A 224 -4.63 12.76 15.63
N LYS A 225 -5.05 13.74 16.45
CA LYS A 225 -4.25 14.25 17.57
C LYS A 225 -3.92 13.16 18.58
N THR A 226 -4.92 12.39 19.01
CA THR A 226 -4.73 11.28 19.96
C THR A 226 -3.75 10.22 19.40
N CYS A 227 -3.93 9.80 18.14
CA CYS A 227 -3.02 8.84 17.52
C CYS A 227 -1.59 9.38 17.42
N PHE A 228 -1.43 10.67 17.09
CA PHE A 228 -0.12 11.32 17.06
C PHE A 228 0.53 11.35 18.45
N GLU A 229 -0.23 11.72 19.49
CA GLU A 229 0.22 11.70 20.89
C GLU A 229 0.58 10.27 21.38
N TYR A 230 -0.04 9.23 20.81
CA TYR A 230 0.32 7.83 21.07
C TYR A 230 1.55 7.38 20.30
N GLY A 231 2.05 8.19 19.35
CA GLY A 231 3.29 7.93 18.62
C GLY A 231 3.09 7.43 17.19
N ALA A 232 1.89 7.54 16.62
CA ALA A 232 1.66 7.24 15.19
C ALA A 232 2.60 8.06 14.30
N LYS A 233 3.28 7.38 13.37
CA LYS A 233 4.24 7.99 12.45
C LYS A 233 3.64 8.35 11.10
N LEU A 234 2.64 7.60 10.67
CA LEU A 234 2.00 7.79 9.37
C LEU A 234 0.50 7.48 9.44
N ILE A 235 -0.28 8.22 8.65
CA ILE A 235 -1.68 7.93 8.36
C ILE A 235 -1.87 7.61 6.88
N THR A 236 -2.52 6.49 6.58
CA THR A 236 -3.06 6.19 5.25
C THR A 236 -4.46 6.79 5.13
N THR A 237 -4.77 7.50 4.04
CA THR A 237 -6.04 8.21 3.86
C THR A 237 -6.54 8.22 2.42
N ASN A 238 -7.87 8.18 2.25
CA ASN A 238 -8.49 8.36 0.93
C ASN A 238 -8.46 9.83 0.46
N ASN A 239 -8.38 10.79 1.40
CA ASN A 239 -8.39 12.23 1.09
C ASN A 239 -7.14 12.90 1.66
N PRO A 240 -6.01 12.86 0.93
CA PRO A 240 -4.74 13.39 1.42
C PRO A 240 -4.79 14.90 1.69
N ASN A 241 -5.49 15.68 0.86
CA ASN A 241 -5.63 17.14 1.06
C ASN A 241 -6.30 17.48 2.40
N ASP A 242 -7.39 16.81 2.74
CA ASP A 242 -8.12 17.04 3.99
C ASP A 242 -7.25 16.73 5.21
N ILE A 243 -6.57 15.58 5.19
CA ILE A 243 -5.72 15.16 6.31
C ILE A 243 -4.50 16.07 6.46
N ILE A 244 -3.82 16.42 5.36
CA ILE A 244 -2.68 17.35 5.39
C ILE A 244 -3.09 18.70 6.03
N ASN A 245 -4.27 19.25 5.66
CA ASN A 245 -4.75 20.49 6.23
C ASN A 245 -5.06 20.35 7.73
N LYS A 246 -5.69 19.26 8.15
CA LYS A 246 -5.96 18.98 9.57
C LYS A 246 -4.68 18.86 10.40
N LEU A 247 -3.64 18.21 9.85
CA LEU A 247 -2.36 18.04 10.54
C LEU A 247 -1.57 19.37 10.68
N LYS A 248 -1.70 20.31 9.73
CA LYS A 248 -1.10 21.65 9.84
C LYS A 248 -1.69 22.48 11.01
N GLU A 249 -2.88 22.12 11.47
CA GLU A 249 -3.58 22.81 12.54
C GLU A 249 -3.45 22.09 13.90
N LEU A 250 -2.70 20.99 14.00
CA LEU A 250 -2.38 20.30 15.25
C LEU A 250 -1.12 20.87 15.89
#